data_6ab6bd29a8a90b0bf7714dadf9639102
#
_entry.id   6ab6bd29a8a90b0bf7714dadf9639102
#
_cell.length_a   1.000
_cell.length_b   1.000
_cell.length_c   1.000
_cell.angle_alpha   90.00
_cell.angle_beta   90.00
_cell.angle_gamma   90.00
#
_symmetry.space_group_name_H-M   'P 1'
#
loop_
_entity.id
_entity.type
_entity.pdbx_description
1 polymer ?
#
loop_
_entity_poly.entity_id
_entity_poly.type
_entity_poly.pdbx_seq_one_letter_code
_entity_poly.pdbx_strand_id
1 'polypeptide(L)'
;MPTLQVKNNRNVQYTDEAITSRYVYHTTRVVKGAAGEVTVEPVDVALRFRTLRKPAKCGVMLVGWGGNNGSTVTAGILAHKYGVSWRTKTGVQHPNYFGSITQSSTMNIGLTSDMEEVFVPLKDVVPMLNPTDLVIGGWDCSGMNLGDAMRRAQVLEVPLQDALYDYMKVMKPLPAVFDSDFVAENQNQRADNVMQVQNKWEAVEKLRADIRSFKETHSLEKVIVLWTANTERFSDHLTGIHDTAEALLAAVKRNESEIAPSALYALASILEGCSYINGAPQNTLCPGLVELARKHNVFLGGDDFKSGQTKIKSALVEFFVAAGIKPECIASYNHLGNNDGYNLSAPKQFRSKEITKSNVVDDMVASNNILYPQGSKGPDHCIVIKYLPFVGDSKRAMDEYSFSIFMGGQQTVVLHNTCQDSLLAAPLIIDLVVLTELMERVSVTTDTEVEGCNGNTSSSSSYTHMETVLSILSYLLKAPCVPEGTPVVNALNRQKQAIENVLRALVGLPPDNNMLLECRVPFLRNMTVSH
;
A
#
# COMPACT_ATOMS: atom_id res chain seq x y z
N MET A 1 12.68 -18.89 -16.45
CA MET A 1 11.75 -19.45 -15.48
C MET A 1 10.47 -19.81 -16.21
N PRO A 2 9.74 -20.84 -15.81
CA PRO A 2 8.50 -21.18 -16.48
C PRO A 2 7.51 -20.03 -16.32
N THR A 3 7.06 -19.48 -17.42
CA THR A 3 5.99 -18.48 -17.45
C THR A 3 4.66 -19.19 -17.23
N LEU A 4 3.84 -18.70 -16.30
CA LEU A 4 2.49 -19.21 -16.13
C LEU A 4 1.68 -18.95 -17.41
N GLN A 5 1.10 -20.01 -17.98
CA GLN A 5 0.18 -19.92 -19.09
C GLN A 5 -1.10 -20.70 -18.76
N VAL A 6 -2.22 -20.01 -18.72
CA VAL A 6 -3.54 -20.63 -18.58
C VAL A 6 -4.03 -21.08 -19.95
N LYS A 7 -4.27 -22.39 -20.12
CA LYS A 7 -4.64 -23.00 -21.42
C LYS A 7 -6.13 -22.97 -21.76
N ASN A 8 -6.96 -22.28 -21.00
CA ASN A 8 -8.41 -22.26 -21.27
C ASN A 8 -8.79 -21.12 -22.21
N ASN A 9 -8.90 -21.40 -23.49
CA ASN A 9 -9.26 -20.46 -24.53
C ASN A 9 -10.67 -19.82 -24.35
N ARG A 10 -11.53 -20.39 -23.52
CA ARG A 10 -12.86 -19.81 -23.21
C ARG A 10 -12.78 -18.71 -22.17
N ASN A 11 -11.85 -18.83 -21.22
CA ASN A 11 -11.73 -17.91 -20.10
C ASN A 11 -10.57 -16.92 -20.22
N VAL A 12 -9.56 -17.20 -21.06
CA VAL A 12 -8.40 -16.32 -21.20
C VAL A 12 -7.90 -16.29 -22.63
N GLN A 13 -7.57 -15.11 -23.12
CA GLN A 13 -6.91 -14.88 -24.41
C GLN A 13 -5.67 -14.03 -24.21
N TYR A 14 -4.58 -14.46 -24.83
CA TYR A 14 -3.30 -13.75 -24.84
C TYR A 14 -3.07 -13.19 -26.24
N THR A 15 -2.96 -11.88 -26.34
CA THR A 15 -2.47 -11.18 -27.54
C THR A 15 -1.10 -10.57 -27.25
N ASP A 16 -0.45 -9.97 -28.22
CA ASP A 16 0.81 -9.25 -27.99
C ASP A 16 0.60 -8.03 -27.10
N GLU A 17 -0.59 -7.41 -27.17
CA GLU A 17 -0.91 -6.19 -26.42
C GLU A 17 -1.51 -6.44 -25.04
N ALA A 18 -2.36 -7.45 -24.89
CA ALA A 18 -3.18 -7.63 -23.69
C ALA A 18 -3.46 -9.08 -23.34
N ILE A 19 -3.72 -9.30 -22.07
CA ILE A 19 -4.39 -10.49 -21.53
C ILE A 19 -5.85 -10.10 -21.31
N THR A 20 -6.78 -10.81 -21.95
CA THR A 20 -8.21 -10.66 -21.70
C THR A 20 -8.71 -11.91 -20.99
N SER A 21 -9.33 -11.74 -19.84
CA SER A 21 -9.86 -12.85 -19.05
C SER A 21 -11.35 -12.68 -18.75
N ARG A 22 -12.08 -13.79 -18.82
CA ARG A 22 -13.46 -13.92 -18.34
C ARG A 22 -13.41 -14.49 -16.93
N TYR A 23 -14.14 -13.86 -16.02
CA TYR A 23 -14.18 -14.24 -14.62
C TYR A 23 -15.59 -14.16 -14.08
N VAL A 24 -16.07 -15.22 -13.42
CA VAL A 24 -17.35 -15.20 -12.73
C VAL A 24 -17.07 -14.88 -11.26
N TYR A 25 -17.50 -13.70 -10.85
CA TYR A 25 -17.41 -13.27 -9.45
C TYR A 25 -18.60 -13.81 -8.67
N HIS A 26 -18.36 -14.86 -7.89
CA HIS A 26 -19.34 -15.44 -6.97
C HIS A 26 -19.36 -14.64 -5.67
N THR A 27 -20.51 -14.10 -5.31
CA THR A 27 -20.69 -13.32 -4.07
C THR A 27 -22.05 -13.60 -3.45
N THR A 28 -22.35 -12.94 -2.34
CA THR A 28 -23.63 -13.06 -1.66
C THR A 28 -24.21 -11.68 -1.38
N ARG A 29 -25.51 -11.53 -1.67
CA ARG A 29 -26.29 -10.39 -1.18
C ARG A 29 -26.88 -10.75 0.17
N VAL A 30 -26.68 -9.89 1.17
CA VAL A 30 -27.19 -10.08 2.52
C VAL A 30 -28.23 -9.01 2.84
N VAL A 31 -29.42 -9.44 3.26
CA VAL A 31 -30.50 -8.56 3.72
C VAL A 31 -30.77 -8.85 5.19
N LYS A 32 -30.74 -7.81 6.01
CA LYS A 32 -31.11 -7.89 7.44
C LYS A 32 -32.55 -7.42 7.59
N GLY A 33 -33.44 -8.29 8.06
CA GLY A 33 -34.82 -7.96 8.40
C GLY A 33 -34.93 -7.17 9.71
N ALA A 34 -36.08 -6.52 9.89
CA ALA A 34 -36.34 -5.66 11.06
C ALA A 34 -36.35 -6.44 12.41
N ALA A 35 -36.68 -7.73 12.36
CA ALA A 35 -36.68 -8.62 13.55
C ALA A 35 -35.33 -9.35 13.78
N GLY A 36 -34.29 -8.98 13.00
CA GLY A 36 -32.94 -9.54 13.15
C GLY A 36 -32.69 -10.80 12.31
N GLU A 37 -33.64 -11.22 11.48
CA GLU A 37 -33.42 -12.29 10.51
C GLU A 37 -32.41 -11.87 9.44
N VAL A 38 -31.59 -12.82 8.98
CA VAL A 38 -30.61 -12.62 7.93
C VAL A 38 -30.98 -13.51 6.74
N THR A 39 -31.30 -12.88 5.60
CA THR A 39 -31.51 -13.58 4.33
C THR A 39 -30.27 -13.42 3.46
N VAL A 40 -29.82 -14.53 2.88
CA VAL A 40 -28.62 -14.56 2.03
C VAL A 40 -28.99 -15.08 0.65
N GLU A 41 -28.65 -14.34 -0.39
CA GLU A 41 -28.86 -14.70 -1.78
C GLU A 41 -27.49 -14.82 -2.49
N PRO A 42 -27.14 -16.03 -3.01
CA PRO A 42 -25.96 -16.15 -3.89
C PRO A 42 -26.15 -15.33 -5.17
N VAL A 43 -25.11 -14.63 -5.59
CA VAL A 43 -25.11 -13.77 -6.79
C VAL A 43 -23.85 -14.02 -7.58
N ASP A 44 -24.02 -14.27 -8.88
CA ASP A 44 -22.93 -14.43 -9.82
C ASP A 44 -22.88 -13.22 -10.77
N VAL A 45 -21.70 -12.61 -10.88
CA VAL A 45 -21.45 -11.49 -11.78
C VAL A 45 -20.38 -11.89 -12.78
N ALA A 46 -20.75 -11.99 -14.06
CA ALA A 46 -19.76 -12.27 -15.10
C ALA A 46 -19.03 -10.98 -15.49
N LEU A 47 -17.71 -11.03 -15.42
CA LEU A 47 -16.82 -9.91 -15.70
C LEU A 47 -15.81 -10.29 -16.79
N ARG A 48 -15.36 -9.28 -17.53
CA ARG A 48 -14.24 -9.41 -18.46
C ARG A 48 -13.18 -8.39 -18.08
N PHE A 49 -11.98 -8.88 -17.74
CA PHE A 49 -10.81 -8.04 -17.48
C PHE A 49 -9.95 -7.93 -18.73
N ARG A 50 -9.35 -6.78 -18.93
CA ARG A 50 -8.29 -6.55 -19.92
C ARG A 50 -7.09 -5.94 -19.24
N THR A 51 -5.95 -6.63 -19.31
CA THR A 51 -4.67 -6.20 -18.73
C THR A 51 -3.68 -5.97 -19.86
N LEU A 52 -3.18 -4.74 -20.04
CA LEU A 52 -2.13 -4.46 -21.00
C LEU A 52 -0.83 -5.15 -20.56
N ARG A 53 -0.17 -5.86 -21.48
CA ARG A 53 0.99 -6.71 -21.15
C ARG A 53 2.27 -5.94 -20.93
N LYS A 54 2.45 -4.83 -21.64
CA LYS A 54 3.68 -4.04 -21.55
C LYS A 54 3.58 -3.06 -20.38
N PRO A 55 4.42 -3.20 -19.34
CA PRO A 55 4.54 -2.18 -18.31
C PRO A 55 4.97 -0.85 -18.91
N ALA A 56 4.45 0.24 -18.37
CA ALA A 56 4.81 1.58 -18.79
C ALA A 56 6.27 1.90 -18.43
N LYS A 57 6.93 2.76 -19.19
CA LYS A 57 8.17 3.37 -18.75
C LYS A 57 7.85 4.35 -17.61
N CYS A 58 8.06 3.87 -16.37
CA CYS A 58 7.54 4.49 -15.17
C CYS A 58 8.62 5.20 -14.36
N GLY A 59 8.30 6.40 -13.88
CA GLY A 59 9.06 7.11 -12.88
C GLY A 59 8.35 7.12 -11.53
N VAL A 60 9.09 7.19 -10.45
CA VAL A 60 8.57 7.44 -9.11
C VAL A 60 9.21 8.71 -8.56
N MET A 61 8.38 9.66 -8.14
CA MET A 61 8.82 10.86 -7.45
C MET A 61 8.46 10.75 -5.97
N LEU A 62 9.50 10.67 -5.13
CA LEU A 62 9.35 10.51 -3.70
C LEU A 62 9.33 11.89 -3.03
N VAL A 63 8.32 12.16 -2.23
CA VAL A 63 8.34 13.28 -1.30
C VAL A 63 9.07 12.82 -0.03
N GLY A 64 10.18 13.47 0.29
CA GLY A 64 11.13 12.99 1.30
C GLY A 64 12.19 12.05 0.71
N TRP A 65 12.62 12.29 -0.54
CA TRP A 65 13.57 11.45 -1.26
C TRP A 65 14.92 11.32 -0.56
N GLY A 66 15.42 12.38 0.07
CA GLY A 66 16.64 12.37 0.90
C GLY A 66 16.43 11.80 2.32
N GLY A 67 15.22 11.38 2.69
CA GLY A 67 14.95 10.71 3.96
C GLY A 67 15.50 9.28 4.04
N ASN A 68 15.38 8.64 5.21
CA ASN A 68 15.86 7.27 5.39
C ASN A 68 15.19 6.30 4.40
N ASN A 69 13.86 6.36 4.25
CA ASN A 69 13.15 5.50 3.31
C ASN A 69 13.52 5.77 1.85
N GLY A 70 13.54 7.04 1.44
CA GLY A 70 13.85 7.42 0.07
C GLY A 70 15.28 7.06 -0.36
N SER A 71 16.27 7.33 0.48
CA SER A 71 17.66 6.95 0.21
C SER A 71 17.85 5.43 0.21
N THR A 72 17.18 4.70 1.12
CA THR A 72 17.28 3.24 1.23
C THR A 72 16.66 2.53 0.01
N VAL A 73 15.45 2.92 -0.42
CA VAL A 73 14.81 2.30 -1.61
C VAL A 73 15.60 2.61 -2.87
N THR A 74 16.14 3.84 -3.00
CA THR A 74 16.99 4.22 -4.13
C THR A 74 18.26 3.36 -4.17
N ALA A 75 18.95 3.23 -3.05
CA ALA A 75 20.13 2.38 -2.92
C ALA A 75 19.84 0.92 -3.26
N GLY A 76 18.72 0.37 -2.76
CA GLY A 76 18.30 -1.00 -3.05
C GLY A 76 18.09 -1.26 -4.53
N ILE A 77 17.37 -0.37 -5.22
CA ILE A 77 17.14 -0.48 -6.67
C ILE A 77 18.45 -0.35 -7.45
N LEU A 78 19.33 0.58 -7.09
CA LEU A 78 20.64 0.73 -7.73
C LEU A 78 21.55 -0.48 -7.48
N ALA A 79 21.54 -1.06 -6.27
CA ALA A 79 22.30 -2.26 -5.97
C ALA A 79 21.88 -3.43 -6.88
N HIS A 80 20.59 -3.62 -7.11
CA HIS A 80 20.08 -4.60 -8.08
C HIS A 80 20.49 -4.26 -9.51
N LYS A 81 20.30 -3.01 -9.92
CA LYS A 81 20.57 -2.55 -11.29
C LYS A 81 22.01 -2.75 -11.70
N TYR A 82 22.95 -2.54 -10.77
CA TYR A 82 24.39 -2.67 -11.02
C TYR A 82 24.99 -3.98 -10.51
N GLY A 83 24.20 -4.89 -9.95
CA GLY A 83 24.66 -6.18 -9.43
C GLY A 83 25.68 -6.03 -8.30
N VAL A 84 25.54 -5.05 -7.45
CA VAL A 84 26.49 -4.73 -6.38
C VAL A 84 26.43 -5.79 -5.28
N SER A 85 27.56 -6.42 -4.98
CA SER A 85 27.73 -7.28 -3.79
C SER A 85 28.63 -6.61 -2.77
N TRP A 86 28.44 -6.94 -1.48
CA TRP A 86 29.23 -6.35 -0.41
C TRP A 86 29.61 -7.38 0.66
N ARG A 87 30.69 -7.10 1.37
CA ARG A 87 31.18 -7.96 2.45
C ARG A 87 30.60 -7.52 3.80
N THR A 88 30.17 -8.50 4.57
CA THR A 88 29.78 -8.34 5.98
C THR A 88 30.59 -9.29 6.84
N LYS A 89 30.46 -9.21 8.15
CA LYS A 89 31.12 -10.16 9.08
C LYS A 89 30.67 -11.61 8.91
N THR A 90 29.52 -11.83 8.27
CA THR A 90 28.93 -13.17 8.06
C THR A 90 29.13 -13.71 6.66
N GLY A 91 29.76 -12.93 5.74
CA GLY A 91 30.01 -13.34 4.36
C GLY A 91 29.69 -12.27 3.34
N VAL A 92 29.66 -12.65 2.08
CA VAL A 92 29.27 -11.80 0.96
C VAL A 92 27.75 -11.76 0.87
N GLN A 93 27.19 -10.57 0.78
CA GLN A 93 25.76 -10.32 0.56
C GLN A 93 25.52 -9.87 -0.88
N HIS A 94 24.34 -10.18 -1.36
CA HIS A 94 23.84 -9.79 -2.68
C HIS A 94 22.50 -9.06 -2.54
N PRO A 95 22.14 -8.18 -3.49
CA PRO A 95 20.85 -7.52 -3.48
C PRO A 95 19.70 -8.53 -3.50
N ASN A 96 18.65 -8.26 -2.75
CA ASN A 96 17.44 -9.06 -2.73
C ASN A 96 16.22 -8.17 -2.45
N TYR A 97 15.03 -8.68 -2.76
CA TYR A 97 13.76 -8.00 -2.51
C TYR A 97 12.98 -8.64 -1.36
N PHE A 98 13.65 -9.22 -0.36
CA PHE A 98 12.96 -9.82 0.78
C PHE A 98 12.08 -8.78 1.49
N GLY A 99 10.84 -9.17 1.77
CA GLY A 99 9.80 -8.27 2.30
C GLY A 99 8.87 -7.67 1.25
N SER A 100 9.22 -7.73 -0.04
CA SER A 100 8.32 -7.39 -1.14
C SER A 100 7.40 -8.54 -1.48
N ILE A 101 6.08 -8.32 -1.46
CA ILE A 101 5.10 -9.34 -1.86
C ILE A 101 5.15 -9.59 -3.36
N THR A 102 5.34 -8.55 -4.19
CA THR A 102 5.38 -8.72 -5.64
C THR A 102 6.63 -9.44 -6.12
N GLN A 103 7.80 -9.18 -5.50
CA GLN A 103 9.09 -9.68 -5.97
C GLN A 103 9.58 -10.96 -5.29
N SER A 104 9.14 -11.23 -4.06
CA SER A 104 9.68 -12.31 -3.22
C SER A 104 8.63 -13.24 -2.63
N SER A 105 7.34 -13.04 -2.96
CA SER A 105 6.28 -13.95 -2.52
C SER A 105 5.82 -14.85 -3.67
N THR A 106 5.24 -15.98 -3.30
CA THR A 106 4.61 -16.94 -4.20
C THR A 106 3.14 -17.11 -3.87
N MET A 107 2.36 -17.56 -4.84
CA MET A 107 0.96 -17.96 -4.64
C MET A 107 0.75 -19.39 -5.15
N ASN A 108 -0.13 -20.11 -4.48
CA ASN A 108 -0.58 -21.43 -4.92
C ASN A 108 -1.44 -21.29 -6.19
N ILE A 109 -1.22 -22.11 -7.19
CA ILE A 109 -2.02 -22.14 -8.41
C ILE A 109 -2.83 -23.42 -8.59
N GLY A 110 -2.64 -24.41 -7.74
CA GLY A 110 -3.37 -25.69 -7.74
C GLY A 110 -2.48 -26.88 -7.48
N LEU A 111 -3.00 -28.06 -7.82
CA LEU A 111 -2.35 -29.35 -7.62
C LEU A 111 -1.91 -29.97 -8.95
N THR A 112 -0.80 -30.71 -8.95
CA THR A 112 -0.40 -31.59 -10.05
C THR A 112 -1.23 -32.89 -10.04
N SER A 113 -1.04 -33.73 -11.09
CA SER A 113 -1.58 -35.10 -11.11
C SER A 113 -1.13 -35.95 -9.93
N ASP A 114 0.04 -35.68 -9.39
CA ASP A 114 0.61 -36.40 -8.26
C ASP A 114 0.23 -35.81 -6.89
N MET A 115 -0.74 -34.87 -6.89
CA MET A 115 -1.24 -34.18 -5.70
C MET A 115 -0.20 -33.27 -5.03
N GLU A 116 0.77 -32.79 -5.76
CA GLU A 116 1.73 -31.80 -5.27
C GLU A 116 1.21 -30.38 -5.51
N GLU A 117 1.30 -29.53 -4.49
CA GLU A 117 0.96 -28.10 -4.61
C GLU A 117 1.98 -27.36 -5.47
N VAL A 118 1.48 -26.54 -6.37
CA VAL A 118 2.33 -25.73 -7.26
C VAL A 118 2.26 -24.27 -6.88
N PHE A 119 3.41 -23.70 -6.55
CA PHE A 119 3.56 -22.29 -6.22
C PHE A 119 4.32 -21.56 -7.34
N VAL A 120 3.82 -20.38 -7.71
CA VAL A 120 4.49 -19.51 -8.67
C VAL A 120 4.77 -18.13 -8.04
N PRO A 121 5.89 -17.46 -8.43
CA PRO A 121 6.13 -16.09 -7.98
C PRO A 121 4.99 -15.15 -8.40
N LEU A 122 4.57 -14.23 -7.54
CA LEU A 122 3.49 -13.29 -7.86
C LEU A 122 3.79 -12.50 -9.13
N LYS A 123 5.02 -12.05 -9.32
CA LYS A 123 5.46 -11.27 -10.49
C LYS A 123 5.35 -12.03 -11.82
N ASP A 124 5.23 -13.37 -11.77
CA ASP A 124 5.17 -14.21 -12.97
C ASP A 124 3.71 -14.55 -13.37
N VAL A 125 2.72 -14.13 -12.56
CA VAL A 125 1.28 -14.35 -12.85
C VAL A 125 0.79 -13.43 -13.97
N VAL A 126 1.10 -12.15 -13.86
CA VAL A 126 0.86 -11.14 -14.90
C VAL A 126 2.14 -10.32 -15.10
N PRO A 127 2.40 -9.78 -16.30
CA PRO A 127 3.58 -8.94 -16.51
C PRO A 127 3.56 -7.74 -15.57
N MET A 128 4.54 -7.66 -14.68
CA MET A 128 4.73 -6.54 -13.73
C MET A 128 5.95 -5.71 -14.12
N LEU A 129 5.92 -4.46 -13.68
CA LEU A 129 7.06 -3.55 -13.79
C LEU A 129 8.27 -4.12 -13.04
N ASN A 130 9.43 -4.18 -13.70
CA ASN A 130 10.66 -4.54 -13.03
C ASN A 130 11.19 -3.34 -12.22
N PRO A 131 11.42 -3.46 -10.90
CA PRO A 131 11.90 -2.35 -10.09
C PRO A 131 13.20 -1.70 -10.58
N THR A 132 14.07 -2.45 -11.26
CA THR A 132 15.33 -1.91 -11.82
C THR A 132 15.13 -0.97 -13.01
N ASP A 133 13.94 -0.99 -13.63
CA ASP A 133 13.57 -0.11 -14.75
C ASP A 133 12.95 1.21 -14.29
N LEU A 134 12.66 1.33 -12.98
CA LEU A 134 12.15 2.57 -12.39
C LEU A 134 13.17 3.71 -12.49
N VAL A 135 12.70 4.87 -12.90
CA VAL A 135 13.44 6.12 -12.76
C VAL A 135 12.98 6.80 -11.46
N ILE A 136 13.94 7.07 -10.57
CA ILE A 136 13.64 7.61 -9.24
C ILE A 136 14.07 9.07 -9.18
N GLY A 137 13.19 9.91 -8.66
CA GLY A 137 13.44 11.33 -8.38
C GLY A 137 12.58 11.78 -7.20
N GLY A 138 12.54 13.09 -6.95
CA GLY A 138 11.64 13.61 -5.92
C GLY A 138 12.14 14.87 -5.24
N TRP A 139 11.48 15.21 -4.17
CA TRP A 139 11.69 16.42 -3.37
C TRP A 139 12.14 16.07 -1.95
N ASP A 140 12.94 16.93 -1.37
CA ASP A 140 13.23 16.88 0.07
C ASP A 140 13.44 18.30 0.60
N CYS A 141 13.04 18.56 1.84
CA CYS A 141 13.32 19.82 2.53
C CYS A 141 14.81 20.00 2.86
N SER A 142 15.60 18.94 2.78
CA SER A 142 17.06 19.01 2.85
C SER A 142 17.70 18.90 1.47
N GLY A 143 18.61 19.82 1.13
CA GLY A 143 19.37 19.85 -0.11
C GLY A 143 20.54 18.85 -0.17
N MET A 144 20.68 18.01 0.81
CA MET A 144 21.73 16.99 0.86
C MET A 144 21.58 16.01 -0.32
N ASN A 145 22.67 15.72 -1.05
CA ASN A 145 22.64 14.70 -2.11
C ASN A 145 22.36 13.30 -1.52
N LEU A 146 21.88 12.37 -2.37
CA LEU A 146 21.44 11.05 -1.92
C LEU A 146 22.58 10.19 -1.34
N GLY A 147 23.82 10.37 -1.79
CA GLY A 147 24.98 9.68 -1.26
C GLY A 147 25.24 10.06 0.21
N ASP A 148 25.25 11.36 0.49
CA ASP A 148 25.43 11.87 1.86
C ASP A 148 24.19 11.58 2.72
N ALA A 149 23.00 11.66 2.15
CA ALA A 149 21.74 11.31 2.82
C ALA A 149 21.73 9.83 3.25
N MET A 150 22.18 8.91 2.39
CA MET A 150 22.33 7.49 2.69
C MET A 150 23.33 7.27 3.86
N ARG A 151 24.49 7.94 3.85
CA ARG A 151 25.46 7.85 4.93
C ARG A 151 24.92 8.42 6.24
N ARG A 152 24.24 9.56 6.20
CA ARG A 152 23.58 10.13 7.37
C ARG A 152 22.50 9.22 7.94
N ALA A 153 21.73 8.55 7.09
CA ALA A 153 20.63 7.66 7.50
C ALA A 153 21.13 6.46 8.32
N GLN A 154 22.35 5.98 8.07
CA GLN A 154 22.97 4.84 8.77
C GLN A 154 22.11 3.57 8.78
N VAL A 155 21.41 3.32 7.67
CA VAL A 155 20.52 2.16 7.50
C VAL A 155 21.26 0.97 6.91
N LEU A 156 22.03 1.24 5.86
CA LEU A 156 22.75 0.22 5.09
C LEU A 156 24.14 -0.04 5.66
N GLU A 157 24.66 -1.25 5.43
CA GLU A 157 26.03 -1.62 5.77
C GLU A 157 27.04 -0.69 5.07
N VAL A 158 28.10 -0.28 5.76
CA VAL A 158 29.11 0.66 5.24
C VAL A 158 29.72 0.23 3.90
N PRO A 159 30.09 -1.05 3.67
CA PRO A 159 30.64 -1.45 2.38
C PRO A 159 29.64 -1.29 1.21
N LEU A 160 28.34 -1.45 1.48
CA LEU A 160 27.30 -1.20 0.49
C LEU A 160 27.14 0.31 0.22
N GLN A 161 27.17 1.12 1.28
CA GLN A 161 27.15 2.59 1.14
C GLN A 161 28.32 3.08 0.28
N ASP A 162 29.52 2.59 0.52
CA ASP A 162 30.71 2.98 -0.24
C ASP A 162 30.61 2.57 -1.71
N ALA A 163 30.11 1.37 -1.99
CA ALA A 163 29.93 0.88 -3.35
C ALA A 163 28.87 1.67 -4.15
N LEU A 164 27.88 2.25 -3.48
CA LEU A 164 26.79 3.00 -4.11
C LEU A 164 27.00 4.52 -4.08
N TYR A 165 27.94 5.01 -3.29
CA TYR A 165 28.10 6.44 -3.05
C TYR A 165 28.28 7.26 -4.33
N ASP A 166 29.14 6.82 -5.24
CA ASP A 166 29.42 7.55 -6.49
C ASP A 166 28.20 7.63 -7.42
N TYR A 167 27.33 6.65 -7.39
CA TYR A 167 26.07 6.69 -8.13
C TYR A 167 25.04 7.64 -7.49
N MET A 168 25.03 7.73 -6.16
CA MET A 168 24.01 8.47 -5.41
C MET A 168 24.39 9.93 -5.13
N LYS A 169 25.68 10.27 -5.04
CA LYS A 169 26.15 11.64 -4.76
C LYS A 169 25.75 12.66 -5.84
N VAL A 170 25.49 12.20 -7.07
CA VAL A 170 25.04 13.06 -8.17
C VAL A 170 23.53 13.29 -8.16
N MET A 171 22.78 12.53 -7.37
CA MET A 171 21.34 12.63 -7.23
C MET A 171 21.01 13.68 -6.16
N LYS A 172 20.31 14.74 -6.55
CA LYS A 172 19.91 15.82 -5.65
C LYS A 172 18.40 15.98 -5.63
N PRO A 173 17.77 16.06 -4.45
CA PRO A 173 16.34 16.34 -4.34
C PRO A 173 16.00 17.75 -4.86
N LEU A 174 14.81 17.86 -5.45
CA LEU A 174 14.18 19.14 -5.74
C LEU A 174 13.75 19.84 -4.45
N PRO A 175 13.61 21.18 -4.44
CA PRO A 175 13.10 21.91 -3.28
C PRO A 175 11.69 21.46 -2.90
N ALA A 176 11.43 21.22 -1.61
CA ALA A 176 10.16 20.73 -1.13
C ALA A 176 9.26 21.86 -0.59
N VAL A 177 7.95 21.63 -0.62
CA VAL A 177 7.01 22.44 0.17
C VAL A 177 7.18 22.07 1.64
N PHE A 178 7.39 23.06 2.49
CA PHE A 178 7.58 22.90 3.92
C PHE A 178 6.69 23.88 4.68
N ASP A 179 5.96 23.38 5.67
CA ASP A 179 5.12 24.18 6.53
C ASP A 179 5.33 23.74 8.00
N SER A 180 5.87 24.65 8.80
CA SER A 180 6.20 24.41 10.22
C SER A 180 4.98 24.23 11.13
N ASP A 181 3.76 24.50 10.67
CA ASP A 181 2.55 24.18 11.43
C ASP A 181 2.15 22.70 11.27
N PHE A 182 2.50 22.08 10.15
CA PHE A 182 2.19 20.67 9.87
C PHE A 182 3.25 19.68 10.34
N VAL A 183 4.52 20.04 10.33
CA VAL A 183 5.62 19.24 10.86
C VAL A 183 6.11 19.81 12.19
N ALA A 184 6.84 19.01 12.97
CA ALA A 184 7.34 19.47 14.26
C ALA A 184 8.40 20.58 14.08
N GLU A 185 8.42 21.55 14.99
CA GLU A 185 9.38 22.67 15.00
C GLU A 185 10.84 22.20 14.97
N ASN A 186 11.13 21.02 15.53
CA ASN A 186 12.45 20.44 15.52
C ASN A 186 12.97 20.07 14.10
N GLN A 187 12.12 20.13 13.08
CA GLN A 187 12.50 19.91 11.68
C GLN A 187 13.01 21.18 10.98
N ASN A 188 12.79 22.38 11.56
CA ASN A 188 13.16 23.65 10.94
C ASN A 188 14.66 23.76 10.63
N GLN A 189 15.52 23.21 11.48
CA GLN A 189 16.98 23.25 11.30
C GLN A 189 17.45 22.43 10.08
N ARG A 190 16.66 21.49 9.64
CA ARG A 190 16.97 20.62 8.51
C ARG A 190 16.41 21.16 7.19
N ALA A 191 15.49 22.11 7.24
CA ALA A 191 14.77 22.64 6.09
C ALA A 191 15.59 23.71 5.37
N ASP A 192 16.67 23.29 4.68
CA ASP A 192 17.59 24.14 3.91
C ASP A 192 17.32 24.14 2.39
N ASN A 193 16.35 23.32 1.92
CA ASN A 193 15.94 23.18 0.52
C ASN A 193 14.42 23.34 0.38
N VAL A 194 13.93 24.50 0.82
CA VAL A 194 12.51 24.81 0.82
C VAL A 194 12.13 25.58 -0.44
N MET A 195 11.03 25.17 -1.06
CA MET A 195 10.48 25.81 -2.25
C MET A 195 10.05 27.26 -1.93
N GLN A 196 10.65 28.22 -2.62
CA GLN A 196 10.33 29.65 -2.45
C GLN A 196 9.04 29.99 -3.21
N VAL A 197 7.95 30.22 -2.51
CA VAL A 197 6.63 30.51 -3.05
C VAL A 197 5.90 31.58 -2.22
N GLN A 198 5.02 32.34 -2.86
CA GLN A 198 4.23 33.36 -2.18
C GLN A 198 2.93 32.80 -1.57
N ASN A 199 2.40 31.73 -2.13
CA ASN A 199 1.16 31.09 -1.72
C ASN A 199 1.10 29.61 -2.14
N LYS A 200 0.11 28.89 -1.62
CA LYS A 200 -0.07 27.45 -1.87
C LYS A 200 -0.36 27.11 -3.33
N TRP A 201 -1.06 27.99 -4.07
CA TRP A 201 -1.30 27.75 -5.48
C TRP A 201 -0.03 27.81 -6.31
N GLU A 202 0.86 28.78 -6.03
CA GLU A 202 2.18 28.83 -6.67
C GLU A 202 3.01 27.58 -6.37
N ALA A 203 2.92 27.05 -5.14
CA ALA A 203 3.54 25.78 -4.81
C ALA A 203 3.01 24.63 -5.69
N VAL A 204 1.69 24.52 -5.86
CA VAL A 204 1.08 23.53 -6.75
C VAL A 204 1.60 23.67 -8.17
N GLU A 205 1.65 24.88 -8.72
CA GLU A 205 2.14 25.10 -10.09
C GLU A 205 3.63 24.73 -10.27
N LYS A 206 4.47 24.99 -9.26
CA LYS A 206 5.89 24.57 -9.28
C LYS A 206 6.01 23.04 -9.19
N LEU A 207 5.26 22.39 -8.31
CA LEU A 207 5.21 20.92 -8.22
C LEU A 207 4.78 20.29 -9.55
N ARG A 208 3.77 20.86 -10.21
CA ARG A 208 3.32 20.43 -11.54
C ARG A 208 4.43 20.59 -12.59
N ALA A 209 5.14 21.71 -12.56
CA ALA A 209 6.27 21.95 -13.46
C ALA A 209 7.41 20.94 -13.24
N ASP A 210 7.70 20.61 -11.98
CA ASP A 210 8.70 19.60 -11.61
C ASP A 210 8.31 18.21 -12.14
N ILE A 211 7.04 17.80 -11.99
CA ILE A 211 6.53 16.51 -12.50
C ILE A 211 6.66 16.47 -14.03
N ARG A 212 6.25 17.51 -14.73
CA ARG A 212 6.37 17.59 -16.20
C ARG A 212 7.83 17.50 -16.65
N SER A 213 8.71 18.30 -16.02
CA SER A 213 10.14 18.30 -16.33
C SER A 213 10.79 16.94 -16.10
N PHE A 214 10.44 16.26 -15.01
CA PHE A 214 10.92 14.91 -14.71
C PHE A 214 10.44 13.91 -15.77
N LYS A 215 9.15 13.97 -16.14
CA LYS A 215 8.55 13.11 -17.14
C LYS A 215 9.20 13.30 -18.52
N GLU A 216 9.40 14.54 -18.94
CA GLU A 216 10.01 14.90 -20.23
C GLU A 216 11.49 14.52 -20.28
N THR A 217 12.27 14.90 -19.26
CA THR A 217 13.72 14.64 -19.19
C THR A 217 14.05 13.17 -19.32
N HIS A 218 13.23 12.31 -18.72
CA HIS A 218 13.45 10.87 -18.73
C HIS A 218 12.60 10.13 -19.77
N SER A 219 11.81 10.85 -20.58
CA SER A 219 10.87 10.28 -21.57
C SER A 219 9.98 9.21 -20.97
N LEU A 220 9.32 9.53 -19.85
CA LEU A 220 8.46 8.61 -19.09
C LEU A 220 7.04 8.63 -19.65
N GLU A 221 6.41 7.44 -19.66
CA GLU A 221 4.99 7.30 -20.01
C GLU A 221 4.12 7.61 -18.76
N LYS A 222 4.59 7.19 -17.57
CA LYS A 222 3.89 7.33 -16.30
C LYS A 222 4.80 7.85 -15.19
N VAL A 223 4.21 8.58 -14.26
CA VAL A 223 4.86 8.98 -13.00
C VAL A 223 3.90 8.69 -11.86
N ILE A 224 4.41 8.07 -10.80
CA ILE A 224 3.70 7.87 -9.53
C ILE A 224 4.39 8.74 -8.49
N VAL A 225 3.61 9.54 -7.78
CA VAL A 225 4.12 10.34 -6.66
C VAL A 225 3.81 9.63 -5.36
N LEU A 226 4.82 9.47 -4.49
CA LEU A 226 4.68 8.73 -3.25
C LEU A 226 5.28 9.52 -2.08
N TRP A 227 4.47 9.75 -1.06
CA TRP A 227 4.88 10.44 0.16
C TRP A 227 5.62 9.50 1.10
N THR A 228 6.89 9.78 1.36
CA THR A 228 7.76 9.08 2.32
C THR A 228 8.38 10.03 3.34
N ALA A 229 8.00 11.31 3.31
CA ALA A 229 8.50 12.34 4.20
C ALA A 229 7.95 12.17 5.63
N ASN A 230 8.35 13.07 6.52
CA ASN A 230 7.92 13.09 7.91
C ASN A 230 6.39 13.12 8.02
N THR A 231 5.90 12.54 9.11
CA THR A 231 4.50 12.60 9.51
C THR A 231 4.07 14.05 9.75
N GLU A 232 3.01 14.47 9.06
CA GLU A 232 2.31 15.73 9.32
C GLU A 232 1.28 15.55 10.45
N ARG A 233 0.89 16.65 11.10
CA ARG A 233 -0.33 16.65 11.92
C ARG A 233 -1.56 16.38 11.06
N PHE A 234 -2.62 15.85 11.65
CA PHE A 234 -3.91 15.81 10.96
C PHE A 234 -4.39 17.20 10.59
N SER A 235 -4.99 17.32 9.40
CA SER A 235 -5.77 18.48 9.00
C SER A 235 -7.19 18.34 9.52
N ASP A 236 -7.77 19.43 10.01
CA ASP A 236 -9.21 19.49 10.28
C ASP A 236 -9.96 19.54 8.94
N HIS A 237 -10.76 18.52 8.67
CA HIS A 237 -11.59 18.49 7.46
C HIS A 237 -12.77 19.46 7.61
N LEU A 238 -12.60 20.65 7.09
CA LEU A 238 -13.57 21.75 7.19
C LEU A 238 -14.49 21.78 5.96
N THR A 239 -15.79 21.95 6.21
CA THR A 239 -16.79 22.17 5.15
C THR A 239 -16.48 23.43 4.36
N GLY A 240 -16.57 23.37 3.03
CA GLY A 240 -16.22 24.48 2.14
C GLY A 240 -14.71 24.62 1.87
N ILE A 241 -13.89 23.69 2.40
CA ILE A 241 -12.44 23.62 2.15
C ILE A 241 -12.05 22.24 1.60
N HIS A 242 -12.46 21.14 2.26
CA HIS A 242 -11.98 19.79 1.95
C HIS A 242 -13.04 18.87 1.34
N ASP A 243 -14.30 19.26 1.34
CA ASP A 243 -15.47 18.44 1.06
C ASP A 243 -15.73 18.20 -0.44
N THR A 244 -15.38 19.16 -1.30
CA THR A 244 -15.52 19.01 -2.76
C THR A 244 -14.26 19.44 -3.50
N ALA A 245 -14.07 18.96 -4.72
CA ALA A 245 -12.95 19.35 -5.58
C ALA A 245 -12.93 20.86 -5.85
N GLU A 246 -14.10 21.48 -6.07
CA GLU A 246 -14.21 22.92 -6.30
C GLU A 246 -13.84 23.72 -5.06
N ALA A 247 -14.37 23.35 -3.89
CA ALA A 247 -14.06 23.99 -2.61
C ALA A 247 -12.56 23.90 -2.30
N LEU A 248 -11.95 22.73 -2.50
CA LEU A 248 -10.52 22.50 -2.30
C LEU A 248 -9.67 23.39 -3.19
N LEU A 249 -9.95 23.41 -4.49
CA LEU A 249 -9.22 24.28 -5.44
C LEU A 249 -9.34 25.76 -5.09
N ALA A 250 -10.53 26.19 -4.69
CA ALA A 250 -10.77 27.56 -4.24
C ALA A 250 -10.01 27.87 -2.94
N ALA A 251 -9.99 26.93 -1.98
CA ALA A 251 -9.28 27.07 -0.70
C ALA A 251 -7.75 27.18 -0.89
N VAL A 252 -7.17 26.35 -1.76
CA VAL A 252 -5.74 26.44 -2.13
C VAL A 252 -5.40 27.81 -2.73
N LYS A 253 -6.26 28.32 -3.63
CA LYS A 253 -6.08 29.66 -4.25
C LYS A 253 -6.22 30.79 -3.24
N ARG A 254 -7.08 30.65 -2.23
CA ARG A 254 -7.20 31.61 -1.11
C ARG A 254 -6.10 31.48 -0.06
N ASN A 255 -5.20 30.49 -0.23
CA ASN A 255 -4.11 30.21 0.71
C ASN A 255 -4.58 29.83 2.12
N GLU A 256 -5.66 29.03 2.22
CA GLU A 256 -6.22 28.56 3.49
C GLU A 256 -5.19 27.80 4.33
N SER A 257 -5.15 28.08 5.64
CA SER A 257 -4.12 27.54 6.55
C SER A 257 -4.21 26.01 6.71
N GLU A 258 -5.42 25.46 6.73
CA GLU A 258 -5.65 24.02 6.94
C GLU A 258 -5.33 23.12 5.74
N ILE A 259 -4.86 23.66 4.64
CA ILE A 259 -4.36 22.83 3.52
C ILE A 259 -2.92 22.39 3.80
N ALA A 260 -2.74 21.10 4.06
CA ALA A 260 -1.45 20.49 4.36
C ALA A 260 -0.51 20.45 3.13
N PRO A 261 0.82 20.48 3.32
CA PRO A 261 1.78 20.24 2.23
C PRO A 261 1.52 18.96 1.46
N SER A 262 1.22 17.85 2.14
CA SER A 262 0.92 16.57 1.47
C SER A 262 -0.29 16.65 0.54
N ALA A 263 -1.30 17.47 0.89
CA ALA A 263 -2.45 17.72 0.02
C ALA A 263 -2.08 18.53 -1.23
N LEU A 264 -1.08 19.42 -1.17
CA LEU A 264 -0.59 20.15 -2.34
C LEU A 264 0.13 19.23 -3.33
N TYR A 265 0.93 18.27 -2.82
CA TYR A 265 1.55 17.24 -3.65
C TYR A 265 0.50 16.33 -4.31
N ALA A 266 -0.50 15.89 -3.55
CA ALA A 266 -1.60 15.08 -4.09
C ALA A 266 -2.35 15.85 -5.19
N LEU A 267 -2.68 17.12 -4.93
CA LEU A 267 -3.34 18.00 -5.90
C LEU A 267 -2.52 18.19 -7.17
N ALA A 268 -1.23 18.50 -7.05
CA ALA A 268 -0.35 18.66 -8.20
C ALA A 268 -0.24 17.37 -9.03
N SER A 269 -0.14 16.21 -8.35
CA SER A 269 -0.09 14.90 -9.00
C SER A 269 -1.35 14.62 -9.79
N ILE A 270 -2.53 14.82 -9.19
CA ILE A 270 -3.82 14.61 -9.84
C ILE A 270 -3.96 15.50 -11.09
N LEU A 271 -3.59 16.80 -10.98
CA LEU A 271 -3.69 17.74 -12.09
C LEU A 271 -2.72 17.41 -13.25
N GLU A 272 -1.64 16.67 -12.99
CA GLU A 272 -0.71 16.15 -14.01
C GLU A 272 -1.03 14.71 -14.47
N GLY A 273 -2.18 14.16 -14.06
CA GLY A 273 -2.58 12.80 -14.43
C GLY A 273 -1.69 11.72 -13.83
N CYS A 274 -1.13 11.98 -12.64
CA CYS A 274 -0.23 11.07 -11.92
C CYS A 274 -0.93 10.49 -10.69
N SER A 275 -0.82 9.18 -10.48
CA SER A 275 -1.30 8.53 -9.27
C SER A 275 -0.50 8.99 -8.05
N TYR A 276 -1.18 9.13 -6.91
CA TYR A 276 -0.57 9.58 -5.65
C TYR A 276 -0.80 8.58 -4.52
N ILE A 277 0.26 8.30 -3.75
CA ILE A 277 0.23 7.38 -2.62
C ILE A 277 0.75 8.11 -1.37
N ASN A 278 -0.03 8.08 -0.29
CA ASN A 278 0.39 8.55 1.01
C ASN A 278 0.96 7.41 1.87
N GLY A 279 2.27 7.40 2.10
CA GLY A 279 2.94 6.42 2.97
C GLY A 279 3.02 6.82 4.44
N ALA A 280 2.53 8.01 4.82
CA ALA A 280 2.56 8.54 6.18
C ALA A 280 1.16 8.53 6.82
N PRO A 281 1.05 8.73 8.15
CA PRO A 281 -0.22 8.55 8.86
C PRO A 281 -1.21 9.73 8.76
N GLN A 282 -0.79 10.90 8.29
CA GLN A 282 -1.70 12.04 8.17
C GLN A 282 -2.83 11.80 7.15
N ASN A 283 -3.97 12.42 7.37
CA ASN A 283 -5.19 12.30 6.58
C ASN A 283 -5.17 13.18 5.31
N THR A 284 -4.23 12.91 4.42
CA THR A 284 -4.03 13.70 3.18
C THR A 284 -5.24 13.62 2.24
N LEU A 285 -5.80 12.43 2.07
CA LEU A 285 -6.79 12.12 1.02
C LEU A 285 -8.21 12.56 1.44
N CYS A 286 -8.44 13.86 1.50
CA CYS A 286 -9.76 14.42 1.78
C CYS A 286 -10.78 14.17 0.65
N PRO A 287 -12.10 14.28 0.90
CA PRO A 287 -13.13 14.05 -0.11
C PRO A 287 -12.94 14.85 -1.40
N GLY A 288 -12.53 16.11 -1.31
CA GLY A 288 -12.26 16.96 -2.48
C GLY A 288 -11.12 16.43 -3.36
N LEU A 289 -10.07 15.85 -2.78
CA LEU A 289 -9.00 15.20 -3.56
C LEU A 289 -9.49 13.92 -4.23
N VAL A 290 -10.30 13.11 -3.53
CA VAL A 290 -10.87 11.87 -4.10
C VAL A 290 -11.80 12.19 -5.26
N GLU A 291 -12.67 13.19 -5.12
CA GLU A 291 -13.54 13.67 -6.20
C GLU A 291 -12.74 14.16 -7.41
N LEU A 292 -11.68 14.93 -7.17
CA LEU A 292 -10.82 15.46 -8.22
C LEU A 292 -10.08 14.32 -8.95
N ALA A 293 -9.53 13.36 -8.21
CA ALA A 293 -8.83 12.20 -8.78
C ALA A 293 -9.76 11.36 -9.65
N ARG A 294 -11.03 11.19 -9.25
CA ARG A 294 -12.05 10.51 -10.04
C ARG A 294 -12.31 11.27 -11.37
N LYS A 295 -12.37 12.60 -11.33
CA LYS A 295 -12.54 13.44 -12.53
C LYS A 295 -11.34 13.35 -13.49
N HIS A 296 -10.13 13.17 -12.95
CA HIS A 296 -8.89 13.06 -13.72
C HIS A 296 -8.50 11.62 -14.07
N ASN A 297 -9.27 10.64 -13.60
CA ASN A 297 -9.02 9.22 -13.88
C ASN A 297 -7.64 8.73 -13.39
N VAL A 298 -7.22 9.18 -12.22
CA VAL A 298 -5.96 8.80 -11.57
C VAL A 298 -6.22 8.08 -10.25
N PHE A 299 -5.28 7.25 -9.81
CA PHE A 299 -5.43 6.48 -8.60
C PHE A 299 -4.84 7.17 -7.37
N LEU A 300 -5.49 6.91 -6.24
CA LEU A 300 -5.05 7.31 -4.92
C LEU A 300 -4.86 6.09 -4.02
N GLY A 301 -3.83 6.10 -3.19
CA GLY A 301 -3.59 5.10 -2.15
C GLY A 301 -3.10 5.75 -0.86
N GLY A 302 -3.41 5.17 0.28
CA GLY A 302 -3.03 5.65 1.62
C GLY A 302 -3.68 4.77 2.67
N ASP A 303 -3.40 4.93 3.92
CA ASP A 303 -2.36 5.77 4.56
C ASP A 303 -1.43 4.87 5.40
N ASP A 304 -0.24 5.38 5.68
CA ASP A 304 0.76 4.81 6.61
C ASP A 304 1.28 3.40 6.25
N PHE A 305 2.55 3.28 5.93
CA PHE A 305 3.20 1.99 5.62
C PHE A 305 2.99 0.95 6.71
N LYS A 306 2.50 -0.23 6.34
CA LYS A 306 2.24 -1.36 7.24
C LYS A 306 3.40 -2.35 7.22
N SER A 307 4.36 -2.18 8.11
CA SER A 307 5.54 -3.04 8.24
C SER A 307 5.68 -3.61 9.66
N GLY A 308 6.57 -4.58 9.85
CA GLY A 308 7.06 -5.08 11.13
C GLY A 308 5.95 -5.34 12.16
N GLN A 309 6.03 -4.64 13.27
CA GLN A 309 5.12 -4.76 14.41
C GLN A 309 3.63 -4.74 14.02
N THR A 310 3.22 -3.83 13.11
CA THR A 310 1.80 -3.68 12.79
C THR A 310 1.28 -4.83 11.92
N LYS A 311 2.10 -5.39 11.03
CA LYS A 311 1.72 -6.62 10.31
C LYS A 311 1.55 -7.80 11.28
N ILE A 312 2.47 -7.96 12.22
CA ILE A 312 2.40 -8.99 13.26
C ILE A 312 1.15 -8.79 14.13
N LYS A 313 0.86 -7.54 14.55
CA LYS A 313 -0.36 -7.20 15.29
C LYS A 313 -1.62 -7.62 14.53
N SER A 314 -1.74 -7.26 13.26
CA SER A 314 -2.90 -7.63 12.44
C SER A 314 -3.05 -9.16 12.33
N ALA A 315 -1.96 -9.89 12.10
CA ALA A 315 -1.98 -11.35 12.01
C ALA A 315 -2.38 -12.01 13.32
N LEU A 316 -1.84 -11.56 14.46
CA LEU A 316 -2.15 -12.12 15.78
C LEU A 316 -3.59 -11.84 16.19
N VAL A 317 -4.06 -10.59 16.05
CA VAL A 317 -5.44 -10.24 16.44
C VAL A 317 -6.45 -10.94 15.54
N GLU A 318 -6.20 -11.01 14.22
CA GLU A 318 -7.02 -11.80 13.29
C GLU A 318 -7.12 -13.27 13.75
N PHE A 319 -5.99 -13.89 14.06
CA PHE A 319 -5.94 -15.28 14.53
C PHE A 319 -6.72 -15.46 15.84
N PHE A 320 -6.46 -14.64 16.86
CA PHE A 320 -7.09 -14.81 18.16
C PHE A 320 -8.62 -14.60 18.10
N VAL A 321 -9.07 -13.54 17.42
CA VAL A 321 -10.52 -13.27 17.28
C VAL A 321 -11.21 -14.37 16.47
N ALA A 322 -10.58 -14.85 15.39
CA ALA A 322 -11.13 -15.94 14.58
C ALA A 322 -11.16 -17.29 15.36
N ALA A 323 -10.21 -17.51 16.27
CA ALA A 323 -10.18 -18.68 17.14
C ALA A 323 -11.14 -18.59 18.35
N GLY A 324 -11.89 -17.48 18.49
CA GLY A 324 -12.80 -17.29 19.63
C GLY A 324 -12.10 -16.88 20.93
N ILE A 325 -10.86 -16.42 20.86
CA ILE A 325 -10.08 -15.90 21.99
C ILE A 325 -10.26 -14.38 22.02
N LYS A 326 -10.70 -13.83 23.16
CA LYS A 326 -11.08 -12.42 23.27
C LYS A 326 -9.91 -11.55 23.68
N PRO A 327 -9.34 -10.69 22.81
CA PRO A 327 -8.44 -9.62 23.21
C PRO A 327 -9.10 -8.67 24.22
N GLU A 328 -8.48 -8.43 25.36
CA GLU A 328 -8.95 -7.48 26.37
C GLU A 328 -8.07 -6.22 26.40
N CYS A 329 -6.76 -6.38 26.17
CA CYS A 329 -5.81 -5.27 26.16
C CYS A 329 -4.70 -5.51 25.13
N ILE A 330 -4.32 -4.41 24.45
CA ILE A 330 -3.16 -4.36 23.55
C ILE A 330 -2.32 -3.15 23.97
N ALA A 331 -1.13 -3.39 24.51
CA ALA A 331 -0.19 -2.32 24.85
C ALA A 331 1.04 -2.39 23.95
N SER A 332 1.29 -1.32 23.20
CA SER A 332 2.38 -1.24 22.21
C SER A 332 3.36 -0.14 22.58
N TYR A 333 4.58 -0.50 22.92
CA TYR A 333 5.67 0.42 23.25
C TYR A 333 6.70 0.43 22.12
N ASN A 334 7.03 1.63 21.61
CA ASN A 334 7.96 1.77 20.50
C ASN A 334 9.07 2.75 20.82
N HIS A 335 10.31 2.37 20.50
CA HIS A 335 11.47 3.26 20.50
C HIS A 335 11.95 3.46 19.06
N LEU A 336 12.02 4.72 18.62
CA LEU A 336 12.46 5.15 17.30
C LEU A 336 13.60 6.14 17.45
N GLY A 337 14.69 5.93 16.73
CA GLY A 337 15.86 6.82 16.77
C GLY A 337 16.10 7.57 15.46
N ASN A 338 15.27 7.35 14.43
CA ASN A 338 15.35 8.03 13.15
C ASN A 338 14.69 9.42 13.18
N ASN A 339 14.77 10.14 12.07
CA ASN A 339 14.26 11.52 11.99
C ASN A 339 12.72 11.61 12.14
N ASP A 340 11.96 10.62 11.65
CA ASP A 340 10.51 10.62 11.89
C ASP A 340 10.19 10.39 13.37
N GLY A 341 10.97 9.53 14.07
CA GLY A 341 10.86 9.40 15.53
C GLY A 341 11.11 10.72 16.27
N TYR A 342 12.05 11.54 15.79
CA TYR A 342 12.31 12.87 16.32
C TYR A 342 11.13 13.83 16.06
N ASN A 343 10.57 13.82 14.86
CA ASN A 343 9.36 14.56 14.50
C ASN A 343 8.14 14.14 15.36
N LEU A 344 7.95 12.82 15.58
CA LEU A 344 6.87 12.26 16.40
C LEU A 344 7.03 12.53 17.92
N SER A 345 8.14 13.12 18.38
CA SER A 345 8.25 13.58 19.77
C SER A 345 7.32 14.75 20.06
N ALA A 346 6.83 15.44 19.03
CA ALA A 346 5.84 16.51 19.17
C ALA A 346 4.41 15.93 19.20
N PRO A 347 3.55 16.41 20.13
CA PRO A 347 2.21 15.81 20.36
C PRO A 347 1.27 15.83 19.15
N LYS A 348 1.30 16.88 18.34
CA LYS A 348 0.42 17.03 17.17
C LYS A 348 0.70 15.95 16.11
N GLN A 349 1.98 15.70 15.81
CA GLN A 349 2.43 14.69 14.84
C GLN A 349 2.27 13.27 15.41
N PHE A 350 2.53 13.08 16.71
CA PHE A 350 2.28 11.81 17.39
C PHE A 350 0.81 11.40 17.28
N ARG A 351 -0.13 12.32 17.40
CA ARG A 351 -1.57 12.04 17.30
C ARG A 351 -1.96 11.39 16.00
N SER A 352 -1.39 11.82 14.87
CA SER A 352 -1.62 11.18 13.55
C SER A 352 -1.22 9.70 13.56
N LYS A 353 -0.06 9.39 14.14
CA LYS A 353 0.46 8.02 14.24
C LYS A 353 -0.33 7.15 15.22
N GLU A 354 -0.80 7.74 16.31
CA GLU A 354 -1.62 7.07 17.31
C GLU A 354 -2.94 6.59 16.69
N ILE A 355 -3.62 7.43 15.93
CA ILE A 355 -4.89 7.10 15.26
C ILE A 355 -4.71 5.93 14.31
N THR A 356 -3.75 5.98 13.39
CA THR A 356 -3.55 4.90 12.40
C THR A 356 -3.16 3.57 13.04
N LYS A 357 -2.45 3.60 14.17
CA LYS A 357 -2.06 2.37 14.89
C LYS A 357 -3.17 1.80 15.75
N SER A 358 -4.07 2.62 16.27
CA SER A 358 -5.19 2.18 17.10
C SER A 358 -6.26 1.50 16.27
N ASN A 359 -6.61 2.08 15.12
CA ASN A 359 -7.71 1.60 14.28
C ASN A 359 -7.40 0.31 13.50
N VAL A 360 -6.15 -0.15 13.54
CA VAL A 360 -5.70 -1.31 12.74
C VAL A 360 -6.33 -2.66 13.13
N VAL A 361 -7.07 -2.72 14.22
CA VAL A 361 -7.72 -3.96 14.72
C VAL A 361 -9.25 -3.89 14.67
N ASP A 362 -9.83 -2.78 14.27
CA ASP A 362 -11.26 -2.50 14.42
C ASP A 362 -12.15 -3.48 13.62
N ASP A 363 -11.78 -3.78 12.39
CA ASP A 363 -12.53 -4.72 11.53
C ASP A 363 -12.49 -6.14 12.08
N MET A 364 -11.39 -6.56 12.68
CA MET A 364 -11.23 -7.88 13.29
C MET A 364 -12.07 -7.98 14.56
N VAL A 365 -12.05 -6.96 15.40
CA VAL A 365 -12.91 -6.89 16.61
C VAL A 365 -14.39 -6.92 16.19
N ALA A 366 -14.79 -6.11 15.21
CA ALA A 366 -16.15 -6.06 14.71
C ALA A 366 -16.62 -7.36 14.03
N SER A 367 -15.71 -8.22 13.60
CA SER A 367 -16.02 -9.48 12.92
C SER A 367 -16.62 -10.55 13.83
N ASN A 368 -16.49 -10.43 15.16
CA ASN A 368 -16.95 -11.44 16.12
C ASN A 368 -17.89 -10.83 17.18
N ASN A 369 -19.19 -10.89 16.89
CA ASN A 369 -20.23 -10.37 17.78
C ASN A 369 -20.52 -11.25 19.00
N ILE A 370 -19.92 -12.42 19.10
CA ILE A 370 -19.97 -13.27 20.31
C ILE A 370 -18.99 -12.74 21.35
N LEU A 371 -17.76 -12.46 20.93
CA LEU A 371 -16.74 -11.89 21.80
C LEU A 371 -17.04 -10.42 22.15
N TYR A 372 -17.57 -9.68 21.17
CA TYR A 372 -17.89 -8.26 21.29
C TYR A 372 -19.34 -8.01 20.86
N PRO A 373 -20.32 -8.23 21.75
CA PRO A 373 -21.72 -7.91 21.48
C PRO A 373 -21.91 -6.44 21.12
N GLN A 374 -22.97 -6.13 20.38
CA GLN A 374 -23.28 -4.76 19.96
C GLN A 374 -23.33 -3.82 21.18
N GLY A 375 -22.60 -2.69 21.08
CA GLY A 375 -22.48 -1.69 22.17
C GLY A 375 -21.44 -2.04 23.23
N SER A 376 -20.75 -3.18 23.14
CA SER A 376 -19.61 -3.48 24.01
C SER A 376 -18.38 -2.67 23.59
N LYS A 377 -17.52 -2.36 24.56
CA LYS A 377 -16.21 -1.75 24.32
C LYS A 377 -15.28 -2.79 23.68
N GLY A 378 -14.52 -2.40 22.67
CA GLY A 378 -13.40 -3.17 22.15
C GLY A 378 -12.27 -3.31 23.18
N PRO A 379 -11.14 -3.97 22.82
CA PRO A 379 -10.00 -4.10 23.71
C PRO A 379 -9.41 -2.72 24.05
N ASP A 380 -8.88 -2.57 25.27
CA ASP A 380 -8.05 -1.41 25.57
C ASP A 380 -6.83 -1.40 24.64
N HIS A 381 -6.55 -0.26 24.00
CA HIS A 381 -5.46 -0.17 23.03
C HIS A 381 -4.59 1.04 23.34
N CYS A 382 -3.38 0.80 23.88
CA CYS A 382 -2.41 1.83 24.23
C CYS A 382 -1.24 1.84 23.25
N ILE A 383 -0.92 3.02 22.70
CA ILE A 383 0.24 3.22 21.82
C ILE A 383 1.20 4.21 22.47
N VAL A 384 2.44 3.78 22.69
CA VAL A 384 3.53 4.62 23.19
C VAL A 384 4.64 4.65 22.14
N ILE A 385 5.05 5.85 21.74
CA ILE A 385 6.24 6.06 20.89
C ILE A 385 7.15 7.05 21.60
N LYS A 386 8.41 6.66 21.77
CA LYS A 386 9.45 7.54 22.34
C LYS A 386 10.63 7.63 21.40
N TYR A 387 11.09 8.85 21.18
CA TYR A 387 12.32 9.10 20.47
C TYR A 387 13.51 8.68 21.33
N LEU A 388 14.35 7.81 20.81
CA LEU A 388 15.54 7.31 21.46
C LEU A 388 16.68 7.27 20.42
N PRO A 389 17.53 8.32 20.36
CA PRO A 389 18.58 8.44 19.32
C PRO A 389 19.48 7.23 19.19
N PHE A 390 19.82 6.58 20.31
CA PHE A 390 20.70 5.41 20.36
C PHE A 390 20.26 4.25 19.45
N VAL A 391 18.95 4.08 19.24
CA VAL A 391 18.47 2.95 18.42
C VAL A 391 18.56 3.23 16.92
N GLY A 392 18.75 4.48 16.50
CA GLY A 392 18.83 4.85 15.09
C GLY A 392 17.62 4.33 14.29
N ASP A 393 17.89 3.69 13.16
CA ASP A 393 16.84 3.01 12.34
C ASP A 393 16.43 1.64 12.89
N SER A 394 17.18 1.09 13.89
CA SER A 394 16.87 -0.19 14.54
C SER A 394 15.74 -0.04 15.56
N LYS A 395 14.55 0.18 15.04
CA LYS A 395 13.32 0.32 15.81
C LYS A 395 13.09 -0.86 16.73
N ARG A 396 12.69 -0.58 17.96
CA ARG A 396 12.26 -1.58 18.94
C ARG A 396 10.80 -1.41 19.26
N ALA A 397 10.07 -2.53 19.21
CA ALA A 397 8.67 -2.60 19.56
C ALA A 397 8.46 -3.71 20.58
N MET A 398 7.79 -3.39 21.68
CA MET A 398 7.39 -4.34 22.71
C MET A 398 5.87 -4.28 22.80
N ASP A 399 5.22 -5.35 22.39
CA ASP A 399 3.76 -5.49 22.43
C ASP A 399 3.36 -6.50 23.49
N GLU A 400 2.41 -6.13 24.30
CA GLU A 400 1.73 -7.04 25.21
C GLU A 400 0.26 -7.16 24.78
N TYR A 401 -0.19 -8.42 24.66
CA TYR A 401 -1.56 -8.78 24.33
C TYR A 401 -2.12 -9.61 25.49
N SER A 402 -3.20 -9.14 26.10
CA SER A 402 -3.90 -9.87 27.15
C SER A 402 -5.26 -10.32 26.65
N PHE A 403 -5.61 -11.56 26.91
CA PHE A 403 -6.79 -12.22 26.39
C PHE A 403 -7.60 -12.88 27.50
N SER A 404 -8.93 -12.90 27.33
CA SER A 404 -9.82 -13.81 28.05
C SER A 404 -10.01 -15.10 27.25
N ILE A 405 -9.91 -16.23 27.95
CA ILE A 405 -10.10 -17.57 27.40
C ILE A 405 -11.18 -18.33 28.18
N PHE A 406 -11.36 -19.61 27.87
CA PHE A 406 -12.40 -20.48 28.45
C PHE A 406 -12.54 -20.34 29.98
N MET A 407 -13.80 -20.18 30.45
CA MET A 407 -14.20 -20.16 31.86
C MET A 407 -13.47 -19.12 32.74
N GLY A 408 -13.21 -17.96 32.18
CA GLY A 408 -12.57 -16.85 32.90
C GLY A 408 -11.05 -16.97 33.03
N GLY A 409 -10.44 -17.93 32.33
CA GLY A 409 -8.99 -18.02 32.23
C GLY A 409 -8.42 -16.81 31.48
N GLN A 410 -7.14 -16.55 31.66
CA GLN A 410 -6.40 -15.47 31.00
C GLN A 410 -5.17 -16.00 30.29
N GLN A 411 -4.80 -15.34 29.22
CA GLN A 411 -3.56 -15.59 28.50
C GLN A 411 -2.89 -14.25 28.17
N THR A 412 -1.59 -14.18 28.33
CA THR A 412 -0.79 -13.02 27.92
C THR A 412 0.29 -13.45 26.94
N VAL A 413 0.44 -12.70 25.86
CA VAL A 413 1.53 -12.85 24.89
C VAL A 413 2.34 -11.55 24.89
N VAL A 414 3.65 -11.66 25.11
CA VAL A 414 4.59 -10.53 25.01
C VAL A 414 5.49 -10.77 23.81
N LEU A 415 5.57 -9.78 22.94
CA LEU A 415 6.36 -9.84 21.74
C LEU A 415 7.38 -8.70 21.74
N HIS A 416 8.67 -9.03 21.66
CA HIS A 416 9.73 -8.05 21.44
C HIS A 416 10.23 -8.18 20.00
N ASN A 417 10.01 -7.13 19.20
CA ASN A 417 10.41 -7.06 17.81
C ASN A 417 11.45 -5.95 17.63
N THR A 418 12.63 -6.30 17.12
CA THR A 418 13.65 -5.36 16.68
C THR A 418 13.80 -5.45 15.16
N CYS A 419 13.71 -4.32 14.47
CA CYS A 419 13.80 -4.28 13.01
C CYS A 419 14.44 -2.98 12.53
N GLN A 420 15.09 -3.02 11.38
CA GLN A 420 15.51 -1.84 10.64
C GLN A 420 14.33 -1.28 9.87
N ASP A 421 13.79 -0.16 10.35
CA ASP A 421 12.49 0.38 9.91
C ASP A 421 12.49 0.70 8.40
N SER A 422 13.54 1.34 7.91
CA SER A 422 13.65 1.73 6.50
C SER A 422 13.90 0.54 5.56
N LEU A 423 14.56 -0.53 6.02
CA LEU A 423 14.73 -1.77 5.26
C LEU A 423 13.41 -2.56 5.15
N LEU A 424 12.51 -2.40 6.11
CA LEU A 424 11.15 -2.94 6.00
C LEU A 424 10.23 -2.06 5.15
N ALA A 425 10.47 -0.75 5.11
CA ALA A 425 9.67 0.19 4.32
C ALA A 425 10.02 0.15 2.82
N ALA A 426 11.29 0.00 2.46
CA ALA A 426 11.73 0.03 1.07
C ALA A 426 11.02 -0.99 0.17
N PRO A 427 10.87 -2.29 0.52
CA PRO A 427 10.13 -3.24 -0.29
C PRO A 427 8.62 -2.92 -0.39
N LEU A 428 8.02 -2.28 0.63
CA LEU A 428 6.63 -1.81 0.55
C LEU A 428 6.48 -0.68 -0.47
N ILE A 429 7.44 0.25 -0.53
CA ILE A 429 7.45 1.33 -1.52
C ILE A 429 7.50 0.73 -2.93
N ILE A 430 8.35 -0.27 -3.16
CA ILE A 430 8.44 -0.98 -4.44
C ILE A 430 7.08 -1.63 -4.77
N ASP A 431 6.49 -2.36 -3.84
CA ASP A 431 5.20 -3.04 -4.04
C ASP A 431 4.07 -2.05 -4.34
N LEU A 432 4.00 -0.93 -3.63
CA LEU A 432 3.01 0.12 -3.85
C LEU A 432 3.12 0.68 -5.27
N VAL A 433 4.33 0.96 -5.75
CA VAL A 433 4.56 1.45 -7.11
C VAL A 433 4.22 0.40 -8.16
N VAL A 434 4.68 -0.85 -7.99
CA VAL A 434 4.45 -1.95 -8.93
C VAL A 434 2.96 -2.28 -9.04
N LEU A 435 2.24 -2.36 -7.92
CA LEU A 435 0.80 -2.66 -7.93
C LEU A 435 -0.03 -1.49 -8.48
N THR A 436 0.35 -0.25 -8.19
CA THR A 436 -0.35 0.92 -8.76
C THR A 436 -0.16 0.98 -10.26
N GLU A 437 1.05 0.80 -10.78
CA GLU A 437 1.33 0.72 -12.22
C GLU A 437 0.52 -0.42 -12.87
N LEU A 438 0.46 -1.59 -12.25
CA LEU A 438 -0.34 -2.70 -12.75
C LEU A 438 -1.83 -2.33 -12.84
N MET A 439 -2.40 -1.71 -11.79
CA MET A 439 -3.81 -1.31 -11.80
C MET A 439 -4.11 -0.25 -12.87
N GLU A 440 -3.17 0.63 -13.21
CA GLU A 440 -3.32 1.58 -14.32
C GLU A 440 -3.44 0.90 -15.71
N ARG A 441 -3.00 -0.36 -15.83
CA ARG A 441 -3.10 -1.17 -17.06
C ARG A 441 -4.30 -2.10 -17.08
N VAL A 442 -5.05 -2.18 -15.99
CA VAL A 442 -6.22 -3.04 -15.84
C VAL A 442 -7.49 -2.27 -16.13
N SER A 443 -8.34 -2.84 -16.95
CA SER A 443 -9.71 -2.37 -17.18
C SER A 443 -10.70 -3.54 -17.09
N VAL A 444 -11.94 -3.25 -16.73
CA VAL A 444 -12.98 -4.23 -16.47
C VAL A 444 -14.30 -3.81 -17.12
N THR A 445 -15.06 -4.80 -17.57
CA THR A 445 -16.42 -4.62 -18.05
C THR A 445 -17.30 -5.80 -17.63
N THR A 446 -18.62 -5.64 -17.68
CA THR A 446 -19.54 -6.78 -17.52
C THR A 446 -19.51 -7.66 -18.77
N ASP A 447 -19.51 -8.99 -18.56
CA ASP A 447 -19.60 -9.96 -19.66
C ASP A 447 -21.08 -10.23 -19.96
N THR A 448 -21.58 -9.69 -21.08
CA THR A 448 -23.00 -9.83 -21.50
C THR A 448 -23.28 -11.12 -22.29
N GLU A 449 -22.28 -11.96 -22.52
CA GLU A 449 -22.43 -13.23 -23.25
C GLU A 449 -22.99 -14.39 -22.39
N VAL A 450 -23.47 -14.14 -21.18
CA VAL A 450 -24.14 -15.18 -20.38
C VAL A 450 -25.55 -15.38 -20.92
N GLU A 451 -25.77 -16.52 -21.59
CA GLU A 451 -27.09 -16.99 -22.02
C GLU A 451 -28.04 -17.01 -20.81
N GLY A 452 -29.09 -16.22 -20.86
CA GLY A 452 -30.20 -16.31 -19.90
C GLY A 452 -30.79 -15.02 -19.37
N CYS A 453 -30.22 -13.87 -19.59
CA CYS A 453 -30.86 -12.59 -19.25
C CYS A 453 -31.52 -11.98 -20.47
N ASN A 454 -32.82 -12.28 -20.65
CA ASN A 454 -33.69 -11.58 -21.59
C ASN A 454 -33.83 -10.11 -21.17
N GLY A 455 -33.07 -9.25 -21.78
CA GLY A 455 -33.18 -7.80 -21.63
C GLY A 455 -32.44 -7.09 -22.75
N ASN A 456 -33.18 -6.54 -23.69
CA ASN A 456 -32.72 -5.66 -24.76
C ASN A 456 -31.82 -4.53 -24.20
N THR A 457 -30.50 -4.69 -24.26
CA THR A 457 -29.59 -3.56 -24.21
C THR A 457 -28.41 -3.84 -25.14
N SER A 458 -28.52 -3.41 -26.37
CA SER A 458 -27.40 -3.18 -27.29
C SER A 458 -26.60 -1.96 -26.81
N SER A 459 -25.90 -2.08 -25.72
CA SER A 459 -24.86 -1.13 -25.33
C SER A 459 -23.52 -1.86 -25.44
N SER A 460 -22.65 -1.39 -26.32
CA SER A 460 -21.25 -1.75 -26.31
C SER A 460 -20.72 -1.49 -24.89
N SER A 461 -20.52 -2.54 -24.09
CA SER A 461 -20.02 -2.42 -22.73
C SER A 461 -18.60 -1.86 -22.81
N SER A 462 -18.46 -0.56 -22.51
CA SER A 462 -17.15 0.08 -22.48
C SER A 462 -16.36 -0.42 -21.29
N TYR A 463 -15.07 -0.72 -21.50
CA TYR A 463 -14.15 -1.01 -20.39
C TYR A 463 -13.99 0.22 -19.49
N THR A 464 -14.06 0.03 -18.19
CA THR A 464 -13.83 1.03 -17.18
C THR A 464 -12.57 0.68 -16.37
N HIS A 465 -11.93 1.68 -15.78
CA HIS A 465 -10.83 1.45 -14.85
C HIS A 465 -11.34 0.94 -13.49
N MET A 466 -10.41 0.45 -12.66
CA MET A 466 -10.68 0.15 -11.25
C MET A 466 -11.10 1.41 -10.50
N GLU A 467 -11.65 1.25 -9.29
CA GLU A 467 -12.04 2.40 -8.45
C GLU A 467 -10.84 3.29 -8.14
N THR A 468 -11.06 4.60 -8.10
CA THR A 468 -10.03 5.64 -7.89
C THR A 468 -9.19 5.40 -6.65
N VAL A 469 -9.82 5.01 -5.53
CA VAL A 469 -9.11 4.66 -4.30
C VAL A 469 -8.74 3.17 -4.33
N LEU A 470 -7.43 2.90 -4.44
CA LEU A 470 -6.92 1.54 -4.59
C LEU A 470 -6.91 0.76 -3.27
N SER A 471 -8.07 0.25 -2.87
CA SER A 471 -8.19 -0.58 -1.65
C SER A 471 -7.39 -1.90 -1.73
N ILE A 472 -7.00 -2.35 -2.90
CA ILE A 472 -6.09 -3.51 -3.07
C ILE A 472 -4.71 -3.28 -2.43
N LEU A 473 -4.30 -2.04 -2.22
CA LEU A 473 -3.05 -1.69 -1.56
C LEU A 473 -3.12 -1.85 -0.02
N SER A 474 -4.26 -2.20 0.54
CA SER A 474 -4.51 -2.28 1.99
C SER A 474 -3.54 -3.20 2.74
N TYR A 475 -3.02 -4.26 2.11
CA TYR A 475 -2.00 -5.15 2.69
C TYR A 475 -0.69 -4.41 3.05
N LEU A 476 -0.41 -3.30 2.38
CA LEU A 476 0.81 -2.50 2.51
C LEU A 476 0.63 -1.27 3.41
N LEU A 477 -0.62 -1.00 3.88
CA LEU A 477 -1.03 0.24 4.54
C LEU A 477 -1.75 -0.05 5.86
N LYS A 478 -1.53 0.78 6.91
CA LYS A 478 -2.13 0.60 8.25
C LYS A 478 -3.55 1.15 8.34
N ALA A 479 -3.77 2.29 7.73
CA ALA A 479 -5.06 2.95 7.64
C ALA A 479 -5.46 3.02 6.17
N PRO A 480 -5.80 1.86 5.55
CA PRO A 480 -6.02 1.83 4.12
C PRO A 480 -7.22 2.69 3.74
N CYS A 481 -7.01 3.60 2.80
CA CYS A 481 -8.08 4.32 2.15
C CYS A 481 -8.91 3.36 1.31
N VAL A 482 -10.22 3.49 1.41
CA VAL A 482 -11.18 2.69 0.65
C VAL A 482 -12.22 3.61 0.01
N PRO A 483 -12.90 3.16 -1.07
CA PRO A 483 -14.01 3.91 -1.63
C PRO A 483 -15.09 4.18 -0.57
N GLU A 484 -15.73 5.34 -0.65
CA GLU A 484 -16.79 5.73 0.29
C GLU A 484 -17.89 4.66 0.37
N GLY A 485 -18.35 4.37 1.57
CA GLY A 485 -19.38 3.38 1.82
C GLY A 485 -18.90 1.92 1.79
N THR A 486 -17.59 1.69 1.56
CA THR A 486 -17.03 0.33 1.59
C THR A 486 -16.31 0.04 2.91
N PRO A 487 -16.24 -1.23 3.35
CA PRO A 487 -15.60 -1.57 4.60
C PRO A 487 -14.08 -1.47 4.52
N VAL A 488 -13.46 -0.95 5.58
CA VAL A 488 -12.01 -1.04 5.78
C VAL A 488 -11.67 -2.45 6.26
N VAL A 489 -10.70 -3.10 5.63
CA VAL A 489 -10.20 -4.42 6.00
C VAL A 489 -8.74 -4.29 6.40
N ASN A 490 -8.41 -4.69 7.64
CA ASN A 490 -7.05 -4.74 8.18
C ASN A 490 -6.60 -6.17 8.54
N ALA A 491 -7.53 -7.15 8.54
CA ALA A 491 -7.23 -8.56 8.69
C ALA A 491 -6.23 -9.01 7.61
N LEU A 492 -5.02 -9.39 8.04
CA LEU A 492 -3.84 -9.47 7.15
C LEU A 492 -3.97 -10.57 6.09
N ASN A 493 -4.54 -11.73 6.47
CA ASN A 493 -4.73 -12.84 5.54
C ASN A 493 -5.78 -12.48 4.47
N ARG A 494 -6.88 -11.81 4.86
CA ARG A 494 -7.89 -11.32 3.91
C ARG A 494 -7.32 -10.31 2.91
N GLN A 495 -6.44 -9.42 3.36
CA GLN A 495 -5.78 -8.44 2.50
C GLN A 495 -4.85 -9.14 1.49
N LYS A 496 -4.06 -10.14 1.95
CA LYS A 496 -3.18 -10.92 1.07
C LYS A 496 -3.97 -11.70 0.04
N GLN A 497 -5.03 -12.39 0.46
CA GLN A 497 -5.91 -13.14 -0.44
C GLN A 497 -6.60 -12.24 -1.47
N ALA A 498 -6.95 -11.01 -1.10
CA ALA A 498 -7.52 -10.05 -2.06
C ALA A 498 -6.55 -9.77 -3.22
N ILE A 499 -5.26 -9.54 -2.95
CA ILE A 499 -4.25 -9.35 -3.99
C ILE A 499 -4.12 -10.62 -4.86
N GLU A 500 -3.97 -11.79 -4.24
CA GLU A 500 -3.81 -13.05 -4.95
C GLU A 500 -5.02 -13.37 -5.83
N ASN A 501 -6.25 -13.19 -5.31
CA ASN A 501 -7.47 -13.47 -6.05
C ASN A 501 -7.72 -12.47 -7.19
N VAL A 502 -7.33 -11.22 -7.04
CA VAL A 502 -7.35 -10.26 -8.16
C VAL A 502 -6.37 -10.71 -9.25
N LEU A 503 -5.13 -11.06 -8.91
CA LEU A 503 -4.16 -11.56 -9.90
C LEU A 503 -4.65 -12.82 -10.60
N ARG A 504 -5.30 -13.75 -9.88
CA ARG A 504 -5.92 -14.95 -10.46
C ARG A 504 -7.03 -14.58 -11.45
N ALA A 505 -7.90 -13.62 -11.09
CA ALA A 505 -8.98 -13.14 -11.96
C ALA A 505 -8.44 -12.54 -13.27
N LEU A 506 -7.33 -11.77 -13.20
CA LEU A 506 -6.69 -11.17 -14.37
C LEU A 506 -6.19 -12.19 -15.41
N VAL A 507 -6.00 -13.45 -15.00
CA VAL A 507 -5.59 -14.56 -15.88
C VAL A 507 -6.67 -15.65 -15.99
N GLY A 508 -7.90 -15.35 -15.59
CA GLY A 508 -9.05 -16.25 -15.74
C GLY A 508 -9.04 -17.49 -14.84
N LEU A 509 -8.25 -17.46 -13.75
CA LEU A 509 -8.25 -18.51 -12.74
C LEU A 509 -9.34 -18.24 -11.67
N PRO A 510 -9.95 -19.30 -11.09
CA PRO A 510 -10.86 -19.14 -9.96
C PRO A 510 -10.10 -18.59 -8.73
N PRO A 511 -10.80 -18.04 -7.72
CA PRO A 511 -10.17 -17.64 -6.47
C PRO A 511 -9.50 -18.84 -5.79
N ASP A 512 -8.51 -18.56 -4.95
CA ASP A 512 -7.88 -19.61 -4.16
C ASP A 512 -8.92 -20.29 -3.26
N ASN A 513 -8.91 -21.63 -3.27
CA ASN A 513 -9.94 -22.42 -2.62
C ASN A 513 -9.31 -23.43 -1.65
N ASN A 514 -9.28 -23.05 -0.38
CA ASN A 514 -8.74 -23.89 0.69
C ASN A 514 -9.65 -25.10 1.06
N MET A 515 -10.74 -25.34 0.33
CA MET A 515 -11.57 -26.54 0.56
C MET A 515 -10.84 -27.83 0.21
N LEU A 516 -9.94 -27.80 -0.77
CA LEU A 516 -9.17 -28.97 -1.21
C LEU A 516 -10.07 -30.22 -1.39
N LEU A 517 -11.17 -30.05 -2.12
CA LEU A 517 -12.16 -31.11 -2.29
C LEU A 517 -11.57 -32.33 -3.04
N GLU A 518 -10.57 -32.14 -3.85
CA GLU A 518 -9.79 -33.19 -4.52
C GLU A 518 -9.15 -34.16 -3.52
N CYS A 519 -8.79 -33.66 -2.33
CA CYS A 519 -8.27 -34.47 -1.23
C CYS A 519 -9.34 -35.09 -0.36
N ARG A 520 -10.59 -34.59 -0.40
CA ARG A 520 -11.67 -34.95 0.53
C ARG A 520 -12.79 -35.75 -0.11
N VAL A 521 -12.96 -35.64 -1.43
CA VAL A 521 -14.03 -36.29 -2.20
C VAL A 521 -13.40 -37.21 -3.26
N PRO A 522 -13.49 -38.55 -3.07
CA PRO A 522 -12.71 -39.50 -3.89
C PRO A 522 -12.91 -39.38 -5.40
N PHE A 523 -14.13 -39.10 -5.86
CA PHE A 523 -14.39 -39.00 -7.31
C PHE A 523 -13.82 -37.70 -7.94
N LEU A 524 -13.69 -36.62 -7.17
CA LEU A 524 -13.12 -35.36 -7.68
C LEU A 524 -11.64 -35.50 -8.02
N ARG A 525 -10.91 -36.31 -7.25
CA ARG A 525 -9.51 -36.60 -7.53
C ARG A 525 -9.29 -37.14 -8.95
N ASN A 526 -10.20 -38.03 -9.38
CA ASN A 526 -10.11 -38.63 -10.70
C ASN A 526 -10.53 -37.67 -11.83
N MET A 527 -11.39 -36.69 -11.54
CA MET A 527 -11.89 -35.71 -12.51
C MET A 527 -10.93 -34.54 -12.75
N THR A 528 -10.20 -34.12 -11.73
CA THR A 528 -9.30 -32.95 -11.79
C THR A 528 -7.87 -33.32 -12.19
N VAL A 529 -7.49 -34.58 -12.05
CA VAL A 529 -6.12 -35.07 -12.19
C VAL A 529 -5.91 -35.90 -13.48
N SER A 530 -6.98 -36.30 -14.16
CA SER A 530 -6.90 -37.22 -15.31
C SER A 530 -6.89 -36.58 -16.71
N HIS A 531 -6.52 -35.28 -16.80
CA HIS A 531 -6.35 -34.56 -18.09
C HIS A 531 -4.98 -33.85 -18.14
#